data_827c1a4691f783bc16a50284c3ad29f5
#
_entry.id   827c1a4691f783bc16a50284c3ad29f5
#
_cell.length_a   1.000
_cell.length_b   1.000
_cell.length_c   1.000
_cell.angle_alpha   90.00
_cell.angle_beta   90.00
_cell.angle_gamma   90.00
#
_symmetry.space_group_name_H-M   'P 1'
#
loop_
_entity.id
_entity.type
_entity.pdbx_description
1 polymer ?
#
loop_
_entity_poly.entity_id
_entity_poly.type
_entity_poly.pdbx_seq_one_letter_code
_entity_poly.pdbx_strand_id
1 'polypeptide(L)'
;VDRRQRQMCIRDRGPTLTRICEEDPTLRWRQDPGTKQTILEGMGEAHVDIAIRRMQNRFDVKVETSTPKVPYRETITRVHADQYRHKKQTGGAGQFAEVHMRLEPLPRDSGFEYGWEVFGGAISRSFESSIEKGIKSVMEQGVIAGYPVVDVKAVVYDGKEHPVDSK
;
A
#
# COMPACT_ATOMS: atom_id res chain seq x y z
N VAL A 1 30.42 7.54 5.62
CA VAL A 1 29.56 7.06 6.71
C VAL A 1 29.31 5.57 6.47
N ASP A 2 29.85 4.74 7.36
CA ASP A 2 29.88 3.28 7.22
C ASP A 2 28.44 2.71 7.18
N ARG A 3 28.15 1.88 6.16
CA ARG A 3 26.86 1.19 6.00
C ARG A 3 26.48 0.34 7.21
N ARG A 4 27.45 -0.14 7.97
CA ARG A 4 27.23 -0.93 9.20
C ARG A 4 26.64 -0.09 10.34
N GLN A 5 27.02 1.18 10.48
CA GLN A 5 26.46 2.09 11.48
C GLN A 5 24.99 2.46 11.15
N ARG A 6 24.63 2.62 9.86
CA ARG A 6 23.21 2.85 9.47
C ARG A 6 22.30 1.64 9.77
N GLN A 7 22.78 0.43 9.57
CA GLN A 7 22.00 -0.78 9.87
C GLN A 7 21.88 -1.04 11.38
N MET A 8 22.91 -0.77 12.18
CA MET A 8 22.84 -0.88 13.65
C MET A 8 21.82 0.10 14.25
N CYS A 9 21.83 1.37 13.86
CA CYS A 9 20.87 2.37 14.35
C CYS A 9 19.40 2.05 14.04
N ILE A 10 19.11 1.32 12.96
CA ILE A 10 17.73 0.93 12.60
C ILE A 10 17.24 -0.26 13.43
N ARG A 11 18.11 -1.24 13.74
CA ARG A 11 17.73 -2.41 14.54
C ARG A 11 17.46 -2.09 16.01
N ASP A 12 18.11 -1.11 16.58
CA ASP A 12 18.03 -0.81 18.01
C ASP A 12 16.90 0.17 18.36
N ARG A 13 16.26 0.80 17.37
CA ARG A 13 15.19 1.79 17.60
C ARG A 13 13.94 1.18 18.22
N GLY A 14 13.45 0.08 17.71
CA GLY A 14 12.25 -0.58 18.21
C GLY A 14 12.39 -1.06 19.65
N PRO A 15 13.39 -1.89 19.97
CA PRO A 15 13.64 -2.32 21.35
C PRO A 15 13.86 -1.17 22.33
N THR A 16 14.54 -0.09 21.92
CA THR A 16 14.75 1.09 22.76
C THR A 16 13.45 1.84 23.03
N LEU A 17 12.62 2.05 22.01
CA LEU A 17 11.30 2.66 22.17
C LEU A 17 10.40 1.84 23.09
N THR A 18 10.42 0.52 22.96
CA THR A 18 9.66 -0.37 23.85
C THR A 18 10.09 -0.19 25.31
N ARG A 19 11.40 -0.20 25.59
CA ARG A 19 11.91 -0.01 26.95
C ARG A 19 11.54 1.36 27.56
N ILE A 20 11.60 2.43 26.76
CA ILE A 20 11.20 3.76 27.23
C ILE A 20 9.70 3.83 27.52
N CYS A 21 8.87 3.20 26.72
CA CYS A 21 7.44 3.11 26.97
C CYS A 21 7.08 2.18 28.16
N GLU A 22 7.90 1.18 28.46
CA GLU A 22 7.78 0.37 29.68
C GLU A 22 8.13 1.16 30.94
N GLU A 23 9.12 2.07 30.86
CA GLU A 23 9.49 2.98 31.97
C GLU A 23 8.47 4.11 32.18
N ASP A 24 7.80 4.52 31.10
CA ASP A 24 6.82 5.62 31.12
C ASP A 24 5.55 5.21 30.35
N PRO A 25 4.50 4.76 31.06
CA PRO A 25 3.26 4.29 30.44
C PRO A 25 2.44 5.40 29.76
N THR A 26 2.84 6.66 29.89
CA THR A 26 2.21 7.79 29.19
C THR A 26 2.79 8.01 27.80
N LEU A 27 3.92 7.36 27.49
CA LEU A 27 4.49 7.29 26.15
C LEU A 27 3.94 6.08 25.41
N ARG A 28 3.64 6.26 24.14
CA ARG A 28 3.24 5.17 23.24
C ARG A 28 4.02 5.28 21.94
N TRP A 29 4.38 4.16 21.37
CA TRP A 29 4.96 4.14 20.05
C TRP A 29 4.24 3.14 19.14
N ARG A 30 4.20 3.45 17.87
CA ARG A 30 3.65 2.57 16.83
C ARG A 30 4.35 2.79 15.51
N GLN A 31 4.32 1.78 14.66
CA GLN A 31 4.72 1.93 13.27
C GLN A 31 3.47 2.11 12.42
N ASP A 32 3.40 3.21 11.69
CA ASP A 32 2.30 3.46 10.76
C ASP A 32 2.50 2.61 9.50
N PRO A 33 1.56 1.71 9.15
CA PRO A 33 1.69 0.83 8.01
C PRO A 33 1.62 1.57 6.67
N GLY A 34 0.91 2.70 6.60
CA GLY A 34 0.73 3.48 5.38
C GLY A 34 1.96 4.32 5.04
N THR A 35 2.48 5.05 6.02
CA THR A 35 3.64 5.93 5.83
C THR A 35 4.97 5.26 6.15
N LYS A 36 4.95 4.07 6.75
CA LYS A 36 6.12 3.33 7.28
C LYS A 36 6.95 4.14 8.29
N GLN A 37 6.36 5.19 8.87
CA GLN A 37 6.99 6.00 9.88
C GLN A 37 6.82 5.38 11.27
N THR A 38 7.84 5.54 12.10
CA THR A 38 7.75 5.24 13.54
C THR A 38 7.24 6.49 14.23
N ILE A 39 6.10 6.40 14.88
CA ILE A 39 5.43 7.49 15.58
C ILE A 39 5.59 7.28 17.08
N LEU A 40 6.09 8.30 17.79
CA LEU A 40 6.15 8.36 19.24
C LEU A 40 5.12 9.38 19.70
N GLU A 41 4.25 8.98 20.60
CA GLU A 41 3.17 9.78 21.15
C GLU A 41 3.42 10.01 22.65
N GLY A 42 3.24 11.24 23.11
CA GLY A 42 3.38 11.64 24.51
C GLY A 42 2.37 12.72 24.89
N MET A 43 2.37 13.14 26.14
CA MET A 43 1.45 14.17 26.67
C MET A 43 1.70 15.57 26.10
N GLY A 44 2.86 15.82 25.51
CA GLY A 44 3.24 17.11 24.92
C GLY A 44 4.65 17.08 24.34
N GLU A 45 5.03 18.16 23.65
CA GLU A 45 6.31 18.27 22.95
C GLU A 45 7.51 18.10 23.91
N ALA A 46 7.50 18.80 25.03
CA ALA A 46 8.57 18.68 26.03
C ALA A 46 8.72 17.24 26.58
N HIS A 47 7.63 16.51 26.69
CA HIS A 47 7.65 15.11 27.13
C HIS A 47 8.33 14.20 26.09
N VAL A 48 7.99 14.37 24.81
CA VAL A 48 8.62 13.65 23.71
C VAL A 48 10.12 14.00 23.62
N ASP A 49 10.50 15.25 23.79
CA ASP A 49 11.90 15.69 23.79
C ASP A 49 12.71 15.05 24.91
N ILE A 50 12.13 14.93 26.12
CA ILE A 50 12.77 14.24 27.25
C ILE A 50 12.98 12.77 26.91
N ALA A 51 11.98 12.11 26.31
CA ALA A 51 12.09 10.71 25.89
C ALA A 51 13.23 10.53 24.86
N ILE A 52 13.33 11.42 23.88
CA ILE A 52 14.38 11.39 22.85
C ILE A 52 15.78 11.59 23.48
N ARG A 53 15.91 12.55 24.39
CA ARG A 53 17.18 12.76 25.13
C ARG A 53 17.56 11.53 25.97
N ARG A 54 16.59 10.84 26.58
CA ARG A 54 16.83 9.57 27.28
C ARG A 54 17.30 8.47 26.34
N MET A 55 16.72 8.37 25.13
CA MET A 55 17.17 7.43 24.10
C MET A 55 18.64 7.67 23.74
N GLN A 56 19.01 8.93 23.53
CA GLN A 56 20.37 9.29 23.16
C GLN A 56 21.37 9.05 24.31
N ASN A 57 21.04 9.46 25.54
CA ASN A 57 21.98 9.43 26.67
C ASN A 57 22.15 8.01 27.25
N ARG A 58 21.10 7.18 27.26
CA ARG A 58 21.15 5.84 27.89
C ARG A 58 21.42 4.72 26.91
N PHE A 59 21.03 4.88 25.65
CA PHE A 59 21.09 3.83 24.65
C PHE A 59 21.94 4.19 23.42
N ASP A 60 22.52 5.39 23.41
CA ASP A 60 23.30 5.95 22.28
C ASP A 60 22.56 5.93 20.94
N VAL A 61 21.22 6.00 20.98
CA VAL A 61 20.36 5.99 19.81
C VAL A 61 20.01 7.42 19.41
N LYS A 62 20.61 7.90 18.33
CA LYS A 62 20.29 9.21 17.73
C LYS A 62 19.06 9.08 16.85
N VAL A 63 18.05 9.92 17.12
CA VAL A 63 16.83 10.01 16.33
C VAL A 63 16.63 11.44 15.82
N GLU A 64 16.17 11.55 14.59
CA GLU A 64 15.69 12.81 14.04
C GLU A 64 14.18 12.80 14.06
N THR A 65 13.57 13.88 14.53
CA THR A 65 12.12 14.05 14.57
C THR A 65 11.63 14.83 13.36
N SER A 66 10.50 14.44 12.84
CA SER A 66 9.79 15.17 11.79
C SER A 66 8.28 15.09 12.05
N THR A 67 7.53 16.04 11.51
CA THR A 67 6.08 16.00 11.58
C THR A 67 5.55 14.71 10.93
N PRO A 68 4.63 13.98 11.61
CA PRO A 68 4.03 12.79 11.03
C PRO A 68 3.32 13.10 9.72
N LYS A 69 3.53 12.25 8.71
CA LYS A 69 2.80 12.35 7.45
C LYS A 69 1.38 11.86 7.63
N VAL A 70 0.42 12.59 7.06
CA VAL A 70 -0.98 12.15 7.03
C VAL A 70 -1.10 11.01 6.01
N PRO A 71 -1.61 9.83 6.40
CA PRO A 71 -1.81 8.71 5.48
C PRO A 71 -3.04 8.98 4.59
N TYR A 72 -2.87 9.78 3.54
CA TYR A 72 -3.91 9.97 2.55
C TYR A 72 -4.22 8.67 1.81
N ARG A 73 -5.46 8.55 1.35
CA ARG A 73 -5.96 7.44 0.53
C ARG A 73 -6.74 8.00 -0.64
N GLU A 74 -6.64 7.33 -1.78
CA GLU A 74 -7.44 7.64 -2.96
C GLU A 74 -8.73 6.81 -2.93
N THR A 75 -9.80 7.34 -3.49
CA THR A 75 -11.05 6.61 -3.70
C THR A 75 -11.79 7.19 -4.91
N ILE A 76 -12.81 6.48 -5.37
CA ILE A 76 -13.71 6.93 -6.43
C ILE A 76 -15.05 7.35 -5.85
N THR A 77 -15.72 8.29 -6.52
CA THR A 77 -17.03 8.81 -6.08
C THR A 77 -18.17 8.44 -7.01
N ARG A 78 -17.86 7.91 -8.19
CA ARG A 78 -18.85 7.55 -9.23
C ARG A 78 -18.51 6.19 -9.82
N VAL A 79 -19.54 5.50 -10.26
CA VAL A 79 -19.38 4.30 -11.08
C VAL A 79 -18.81 4.70 -12.44
N HIS A 80 -17.79 3.99 -12.87
CA HIS A 80 -17.19 4.13 -14.19
C HIS A 80 -16.86 2.78 -14.79
N ALA A 81 -17.14 2.61 -16.07
CA ALA A 81 -16.80 1.42 -16.82
C ALA A 81 -15.91 1.80 -18.00
N ASP A 82 -14.85 1.04 -18.19
CA ASP A 82 -13.89 1.27 -19.27
C ASP A 82 -13.33 -0.07 -19.76
N GLN A 83 -12.69 -0.03 -20.93
CA GLN A 83 -12.04 -1.18 -21.53
C GLN A 83 -10.60 -0.83 -21.86
N TYR A 84 -9.71 -1.79 -21.64
CA TYR A 84 -8.31 -1.65 -22.04
C TYR A 84 -7.87 -2.87 -22.84
N ARG A 85 -7.21 -2.59 -23.99
CA ARG A 85 -6.63 -3.61 -24.85
C ARG A 85 -5.12 -3.47 -24.87
N HIS A 86 -4.43 -4.50 -24.41
CA HIS A 86 -3.00 -4.66 -24.58
C HIS A 86 -2.72 -5.52 -25.81
N LYS A 87 -1.97 -4.98 -26.76
CA LYS A 87 -1.51 -5.72 -27.93
C LYS A 87 -0.06 -5.37 -28.21
N LYS A 88 0.81 -6.36 -28.13
CA LYS A 88 2.24 -6.21 -28.47
C LYS A 88 2.63 -7.32 -29.45
N GLN A 89 3.11 -6.91 -30.60
CA GLN A 89 3.57 -7.80 -31.69
C GLN A 89 4.94 -7.35 -32.17
N THR A 90 5.98 -7.53 -31.33
CA THR A 90 7.36 -7.16 -31.69
C THR A 90 8.29 -8.34 -31.44
N GLY A 91 8.79 -8.96 -32.50
CA GLY A 91 9.98 -9.82 -32.50
C GLY A 91 9.90 -11.05 -31.59
N GLY A 92 8.85 -11.88 -31.68
CA GLY A 92 8.73 -13.11 -30.91
C GLY A 92 7.26 -13.46 -30.60
N ALA A 93 7.01 -14.14 -29.48
CA ALA A 93 5.63 -14.44 -29.03
C ALA A 93 4.88 -13.13 -28.77
N GLY A 94 3.70 -12.97 -29.39
CA GLY A 94 2.83 -11.82 -29.18
C GLY A 94 2.27 -11.78 -27.75
N GLN A 95 1.77 -10.62 -27.37
CA GLN A 95 1.01 -10.44 -26.12
C GLN A 95 -0.35 -9.83 -26.47
N PHE A 96 -1.40 -10.43 -26.02
CA PHE A 96 -2.75 -9.92 -26.22
C PHE A 96 -3.59 -10.11 -24.95
N ALA A 97 -4.27 -9.07 -24.54
CA ALA A 97 -5.29 -9.10 -23.50
C ALA A 97 -6.25 -7.93 -23.68
N GLU A 98 -7.52 -8.17 -23.58
CA GLU A 98 -8.55 -7.12 -23.54
C GLU A 98 -9.46 -7.40 -22.34
N VAL A 99 -9.62 -6.41 -21.47
CA VAL A 99 -10.43 -6.51 -20.26
C VAL A 99 -11.38 -5.32 -20.21
N HIS A 100 -12.65 -5.62 -19.97
CA HIS A 100 -13.69 -4.64 -19.72
C HIS A 100 -14.01 -4.68 -18.23
N MET A 101 -13.84 -3.56 -17.55
CA MET A 101 -13.97 -3.48 -16.11
C MET A 101 -14.86 -2.31 -15.69
N ARG A 102 -15.69 -2.55 -14.70
CA ARG A 102 -16.50 -1.54 -14.04
C ARG A 102 -15.97 -1.32 -12.62
N LEU A 103 -15.75 -0.07 -12.26
CA LEU A 103 -15.39 0.35 -10.90
C LEU A 103 -16.60 0.97 -10.23
N GLU A 104 -16.90 0.53 -9.03
CA GLU A 104 -18.02 0.99 -8.21
C GLU A 104 -17.49 1.50 -6.87
N PRO A 105 -17.95 2.68 -6.38
CA PRO A 105 -17.56 3.16 -5.06
C PRO A 105 -18.23 2.31 -3.97
N LEU A 106 -17.46 1.99 -2.93
CA LEU A 106 -17.95 1.36 -1.72
C LEU A 106 -18.10 2.37 -0.57
N PRO A 107 -18.86 2.04 0.47
CA PRO A 107 -18.87 2.81 1.71
C PRO A 107 -17.47 2.92 2.32
N ARG A 108 -17.25 3.96 3.15
CA ARG A 108 -15.96 4.14 3.82
C ARG A 108 -15.59 2.92 4.68
N ASP A 109 -14.30 2.61 4.66
CA ASP A 109 -13.69 1.50 5.39
C ASP A 109 -14.17 0.10 4.95
N SER A 110 -14.78 -0.01 3.77
CA SER A 110 -15.15 -1.30 3.16
C SER A 110 -13.97 -2.00 2.48
N GLY A 111 -12.91 -1.25 2.20
CA GLY A 111 -11.68 -1.80 1.59
C GLY A 111 -11.81 -2.08 0.09
N PHE A 112 -11.59 -3.33 -0.31
CA PHE A 112 -11.61 -3.73 -1.72
C PHE A 112 -12.50 -4.95 -1.93
N GLU A 113 -13.39 -4.87 -2.92
CA GLU A 113 -14.18 -5.99 -3.40
C GLU A 113 -13.84 -6.30 -4.86
N TYR A 114 -13.82 -7.59 -5.20
CA TYR A 114 -13.62 -8.06 -6.56
C TYR A 114 -14.84 -8.85 -7.03
N GLY A 115 -15.30 -8.59 -8.25
CA GLY A 115 -16.40 -9.29 -8.88
C GLY A 115 -16.03 -9.82 -10.27
N TRP A 116 -16.53 -11.02 -10.58
CA TRP A 116 -16.37 -11.65 -11.89
C TRP A 116 -17.73 -11.92 -12.50
N GLU A 117 -18.10 -11.17 -13.53
CA GLU A 117 -19.39 -11.24 -14.24
C GLU A 117 -19.23 -11.61 -15.72
N VAL A 118 -18.11 -12.24 -16.10
CA VAL A 118 -17.86 -12.61 -17.50
C VAL A 118 -18.77 -13.79 -17.91
N PHE A 119 -19.55 -13.58 -18.97
CA PHE A 119 -20.42 -14.60 -19.55
C PHE A 119 -19.86 -15.15 -20.88
N GLY A 120 -20.24 -16.38 -21.22
CA GLY A 120 -19.95 -16.96 -22.52
C GLY A 120 -18.48 -17.32 -22.77
N GLY A 121 -17.62 -17.29 -21.77
CA GLY A 121 -16.20 -17.68 -21.92
C GLY A 121 -15.36 -16.68 -22.72
N ALA A 122 -15.73 -15.41 -22.74
CA ALA A 122 -14.98 -14.34 -23.43
C ALA A 122 -13.54 -14.21 -22.93
N ILE A 123 -13.32 -14.48 -21.62
CA ILE A 123 -12.01 -14.65 -21.00
C ILE A 123 -12.04 -15.92 -20.15
N SER A 124 -11.00 -16.75 -20.24
CA SER A 124 -10.86 -17.93 -19.40
C SER A 124 -10.77 -17.54 -17.92
N ARG A 125 -11.50 -18.27 -17.07
CA ARG A 125 -11.47 -18.06 -15.62
C ARG A 125 -10.09 -18.28 -14.99
N SER A 126 -9.19 -18.95 -15.70
CA SER A 126 -7.79 -19.10 -15.27
C SER A 126 -7.06 -17.78 -15.11
N PHE A 127 -7.48 -16.71 -15.78
CA PHE A 127 -6.88 -15.37 -15.68
C PHE A 127 -7.45 -14.53 -14.53
N GLU A 128 -8.54 -14.95 -13.89
CA GLU A 128 -9.21 -14.22 -12.82
C GLU A 128 -8.23 -13.80 -11.71
N SER A 129 -7.45 -14.74 -11.20
CA SER A 129 -6.48 -14.47 -10.13
C SER A 129 -5.35 -13.52 -10.54
N SER A 130 -4.96 -13.55 -11.82
CA SER A 130 -3.92 -12.67 -12.36
C SER A 130 -4.44 -11.25 -12.52
N ILE A 131 -5.68 -11.10 -12.97
CA ILE A 131 -6.36 -9.79 -13.10
C ILE A 131 -6.54 -9.17 -11.71
N GLU A 132 -7.05 -9.93 -10.74
CA GLU A 132 -7.22 -9.46 -9.37
C GLU A 132 -5.91 -8.99 -8.74
N LYS A 133 -4.82 -9.76 -8.91
CA LYS A 133 -3.48 -9.37 -8.45
C LYS A 133 -2.99 -8.08 -9.11
N GLY A 134 -3.23 -7.93 -10.42
CA GLY A 134 -2.89 -6.70 -11.14
C GLY A 134 -3.61 -5.49 -10.58
N ILE A 135 -4.92 -5.60 -10.34
CA ILE A 135 -5.73 -4.52 -9.74
C ILE A 135 -5.19 -4.16 -8.35
N LYS A 136 -4.97 -5.15 -7.48
CA LYS A 136 -4.43 -4.91 -6.12
C LYS A 136 -3.08 -4.21 -6.16
N SER A 137 -2.19 -4.61 -7.06
CA SER A 137 -0.88 -3.97 -7.21
C SER A 137 -0.98 -2.49 -7.59
N VAL A 138 -1.89 -2.14 -8.51
CA VAL A 138 -2.13 -0.75 -8.89
C VAL A 138 -2.77 0.04 -7.75
N MET A 139 -3.71 -0.57 -7.02
CA MET A 139 -4.35 0.06 -5.86
C MET A 139 -3.34 0.38 -4.74
N GLU A 140 -2.36 -0.49 -4.50
CA GLU A 140 -1.31 -0.25 -3.50
C GLU A 140 -0.38 0.91 -3.88
N GLN A 141 -0.11 1.06 -5.18
CA GLN A 141 0.76 2.14 -5.70
C GLN A 141 0.05 3.49 -5.78
N GLY A 142 -1.27 3.47 -5.88
CA GLY A 142 -2.07 4.66 -6.15
C GLY A 142 -2.07 5.05 -7.63
N VAL A 143 -3.03 5.86 -8.04
CA VAL A 143 -3.26 6.18 -9.45
C VAL A 143 -3.01 7.66 -9.75
N ILE A 144 -3.42 8.57 -8.86
CA ILE A 144 -3.39 10.01 -9.10
C ILE A 144 -2.22 10.67 -8.36
N ALA A 145 -2.14 10.46 -7.05
CA ALA A 145 -1.16 11.10 -6.18
C ALA A 145 -0.18 10.11 -5.52
N GLY A 146 -0.28 8.83 -5.87
CA GLY A 146 0.58 7.77 -5.33
C GLY A 146 0.18 7.33 -3.93
N TYR A 147 -1.08 7.56 -3.53
CA TYR A 147 -1.63 7.05 -2.28
C TYR A 147 -2.46 5.79 -2.54
N PRO A 148 -2.47 4.82 -1.60
CA PRO A 148 -3.25 3.61 -1.79
C PRO A 148 -4.72 3.90 -2.07
N VAL A 149 -5.28 3.23 -3.08
CA VAL A 149 -6.72 3.31 -3.42
C VAL A 149 -7.50 2.38 -2.51
N VAL A 150 -8.60 2.86 -1.96
CA VAL A 150 -9.47 2.09 -1.06
C VAL A 150 -10.94 2.34 -1.37
N ASP A 151 -11.80 1.49 -0.81
CA ASP A 151 -13.26 1.59 -0.90
C ASP A 151 -13.76 1.54 -2.35
N VAL A 152 -13.23 0.56 -3.09
CA VAL A 152 -13.53 0.34 -4.51
C VAL A 152 -13.90 -1.11 -4.75
N LYS A 153 -14.99 -1.34 -5.47
CA LYS A 153 -15.33 -2.63 -6.05
C LYS A 153 -14.97 -2.62 -7.53
N ALA A 154 -14.15 -3.60 -7.94
CA ALA A 154 -13.80 -3.81 -9.34
C ALA A 154 -14.52 -5.04 -9.88
N VAL A 155 -15.31 -4.87 -10.92
CA VAL A 155 -16.07 -5.94 -11.56
C VAL A 155 -15.58 -6.11 -12.99
N VAL A 156 -15.07 -7.27 -13.31
CA VAL A 156 -14.74 -7.67 -14.68
C VAL A 156 -15.97 -8.31 -15.30
N TYR A 157 -16.50 -7.73 -16.38
CA TYR A 157 -17.75 -8.17 -16.97
C TYR A 157 -17.63 -8.69 -18.41
N ASP A 158 -16.52 -8.34 -19.12
CA ASP A 158 -16.24 -8.83 -20.49
C ASP A 158 -14.75 -8.71 -20.81
N GLY A 159 -14.35 -9.18 -22.00
CA GLY A 159 -13.01 -9.02 -22.55
C GLY A 159 -12.75 -9.97 -23.71
N LYS A 160 -11.47 -10.06 -24.11
CA LYS A 160 -11.03 -10.99 -25.16
C LYS A 160 -9.66 -11.55 -24.81
N GLU A 161 -9.51 -12.83 -25.05
CA GLU A 161 -8.24 -13.54 -25.04
C GLU A 161 -7.85 -14.02 -26.44
N HIS A 162 -6.57 -14.23 -26.66
CA HIS A 162 -6.07 -14.84 -27.89
C HIS A 162 -5.46 -16.19 -27.58
N PRO A 163 -5.80 -17.28 -28.31
CA PRO A 163 -5.42 -18.65 -27.97
C PRO A 163 -3.89 -18.86 -27.82
N VAL A 164 -3.09 -18.04 -28.49
CA VAL A 164 -1.62 -18.18 -28.51
C VAL A 164 -0.91 -17.07 -27.72
N ASP A 165 -1.44 -15.85 -27.75
CA ASP A 165 -0.77 -14.65 -27.25
C ASP A 165 -1.24 -14.23 -25.84
N SER A 166 -2.31 -14.85 -25.30
CA SER A 166 -2.74 -14.69 -23.91
C SER A 166 -2.17 -15.82 -23.05
N LYS A 167 -1.26 -15.51 -22.13
CA LYS A 167 -0.58 -16.46 -21.24
C LYS A 167 -0.59 -15.99 -19.81
#